data_e0191b2d763594cad314e778b9a4bce5
#
_entry.id   e0191b2d763594cad314e778b9a4bce5
#
_cell.length_a   1.000
_cell.length_b   1.000
_cell.length_c   1.000
_cell.angle_alpha   90.00
_cell.angle_beta   90.00
_cell.angle_gamma   90.00
#
_symmetry.space_group_name_H-M   'P 1'
#
loop_
_entity.id
_entity.type
_entity.pdbx_description
1 polymer ?
#
loop_
_entity_poly.entity_id
_entity_poly.type
_entity_poly.pdbx_seq_one_letter_code
_entity_poly.pdbx_strand_id
1 'polypeptide(L)'
;MNYLMIRMKAIKLPSKLPLGISQSGFQFEMGVKGSEDRNSDWWVWTHDPDNIALGIVSGDLPEDGPGYWDLYHVDHDIMEWLGVEILRIGIEWSRIFPKPTYEVSVDYELKGNSLVYVDVKESSLRKLDELANRTAVRRYREIVSDWKRRGKVLIVNLNHFTLPIWIHDPLRPRYHGLNDFDKWPSGWLNVRSAIEYVKYAAYVAWSLSDMVDMWSTFNEPIAYLTASYINPYKGFPPGIFSPNAFTTGFLNIIQAHARAYEVLKELTGKPIGIIHVMPYIMGLNGGGDYVERAKYLLNFSLLESLINGRLLNGEVRDDLRGKVDWLGLNYYTRLVVSDSRSWLRFRPIKGYGALCRCMDRSLEGGIVADNGWEVYPEGLYHVLKETYLRYGLPIYITENGVADEEDRIRPNFILSHIEQVSKAISEGVDVKAYMYWSLVDNYEWAQGFKMKFGLFKINHRTKERIPRPSAYVFRSLAKAK
;
A
#
# COMPACT_ATOMS: atom_id res chain seq x y z
N MET A 1 -24.17 -12.90 18.85
CA MET A 1 -24.95 -11.78 18.25
C MET A 1 -25.31 -10.67 19.25
N ASN A 2 -25.92 -10.98 20.40
CA ASN A 2 -26.30 -9.95 21.40
C ASN A 2 -25.12 -9.11 21.95
N TYR A 3 -23.98 -9.71 22.25
CA TYR A 3 -22.81 -8.98 22.77
C TYR A 3 -22.24 -7.97 21.76
N LEU A 4 -22.09 -8.38 20.48
CA LEU A 4 -21.65 -7.49 19.39
C LEU A 4 -22.62 -6.32 19.17
N MET A 5 -23.93 -6.57 19.23
CA MET A 5 -24.96 -5.54 19.12
C MET A 5 -24.91 -4.52 20.28
N ILE A 6 -24.66 -4.99 21.51
CA ILE A 6 -24.51 -4.12 22.68
C ILE A 6 -23.24 -3.27 22.53
N ARG A 7 -22.12 -3.88 22.14
CA ARG A 7 -20.84 -3.17 21.93
C ARG A 7 -20.96 -2.13 20.82
N MET A 8 -21.60 -2.46 19.69
CA MET A 8 -21.85 -1.51 18.60
C MET A 8 -22.63 -0.27 19.04
N LYS A 9 -23.66 -0.43 19.91
CA LYS A 9 -24.43 0.70 20.47
C LYS A 9 -23.62 1.58 21.41
N ALA A 10 -22.57 1.04 22.02
CA ALA A 10 -21.69 1.78 22.92
C ALA A 10 -20.59 2.57 22.20
N ILE A 11 -20.25 2.19 20.96
CA ILE A 11 -19.25 2.90 20.15
C ILE A 11 -19.89 4.17 19.60
N LYS A 12 -19.47 5.31 20.15
CA LYS A 12 -19.78 6.63 19.57
C LYS A 12 -18.84 6.87 18.40
N LEU A 13 -19.25 6.45 17.21
CA LEU A 13 -18.56 6.88 15.99
C LEU A 13 -18.63 8.41 15.92
N PRO A 14 -17.52 9.09 15.56
CA PRO A 14 -17.64 10.49 15.18
C PRO A 14 -18.61 10.58 14.01
N SER A 15 -19.66 11.39 14.16
CA SER A 15 -20.79 11.49 13.20
C SER A 15 -20.38 11.85 11.77
N LYS A 16 -19.09 12.10 11.54
CA LYS A 16 -18.52 12.54 10.25
C LYS A 16 -17.32 11.71 9.77
N LEU A 17 -16.99 10.56 10.40
CA LEU A 17 -15.88 9.73 9.92
C LEU A 17 -16.32 8.86 8.73
N PRO A 18 -15.94 9.16 7.47
CA PRO A 18 -16.25 8.31 6.33
C PRO A 18 -15.66 6.92 6.52
N LEU A 19 -16.45 5.88 6.25
CA LEU A 19 -15.98 4.51 6.18
C LEU A 19 -15.72 4.12 4.72
N GLY A 20 -14.62 3.46 4.48
CA GLY A 20 -14.13 3.13 3.15
C GLY A 20 -13.62 1.71 3.00
N ILE A 21 -13.27 1.40 1.77
CA ILE A 21 -12.58 0.17 1.37
C ILE A 21 -11.32 0.53 0.60
N SER A 22 -10.25 -0.23 0.81
CA SER A 22 -9.04 -0.16 0.00
C SER A 22 -8.83 -1.42 -0.80
N GLN A 23 -8.36 -1.23 -2.04
CA GLN A 23 -7.95 -2.29 -2.97
C GLN A 23 -6.68 -1.86 -3.70
N SER A 24 -5.89 -2.84 -4.16
CA SER A 24 -4.78 -2.64 -5.09
C SER A 24 -5.15 -3.17 -6.47
N GLY A 25 -4.32 -2.89 -7.48
CA GLY A 25 -4.56 -3.44 -8.82
C GLY A 25 -4.25 -4.94 -8.88
N PHE A 26 -2.98 -5.31 -8.74
CA PHE A 26 -2.49 -6.68 -8.94
C PHE A 26 -3.22 -7.73 -8.08
N GLN A 27 -3.53 -7.42 -6.84
CA GLN A 27 -4.15 -8.36 -5.90
C GLN A 27 -5.63 -8.65 -6.20
N PHE A 28 -6.31 -7.74 -6.92
CA PHE A 28 -7.77 -7.80 -7.08
C PHE A 28 -8.25 -7.89 -8.53
N GLU A 29 -7.51 -7.36 -9.49
CA GLU A 29 -7.99 -7.19 -10.87
C GLU A 29 -8.14 -8.49 -11.61
N MET A 30 -7.16 -9.39 -11.51
CA MET A 30 -7.17 -10.66 -12.24
C MET A 30 -8.19 -11.64 -11.65
N GLY A 31 -8.68 -12.55 -12.50
CA GLY A 31 -9.66 -13.55 -12.06
C GLY A 31 -10.62 -14.00 -13.15
N VAL A 32 -10.74 -13.23 -14.23
CA VAL A 32 -11.50 -13.58 -15.43
C VAL A 32 -10.52 -13.76 -16.59
N LYS A 33 -10.73 -14.77 -17.42
CA LYS A 33 -9.86 -15.05 -18.57
C LYS A 33 -9.71 -13.82 -19.46
N GLY A 34 -8.47 -13.42 -19.72
CA GLY A 34 -8.13 -12.23 -20.50
C GLY A 34 -7.86 -10.99 -19.67
N SER A 35 -8.00 -11.08 -18.34
CA SER A 35 -7.67 -9.98 -17.40
C SER A 35 -6.23 -10.06 -16.88
N GLU A 36 -5.42 -11.02 -17.33
CA GLU A 36 -4.05 -11.24 -16.85
C GLU A 36 -3.13 -10.06 -17.17
N ASP A 37 -2.34 -9.64 -16.19
CA ASP A 37 -1.28 -8.63 -16.37
C ASP A 37 0.10 -9.29 -16.46
N ARG A 38 0.40 -9.83 -17.63
CA ARG A 38 1.66 -10.56 -17.91
C ARG A 38 2.87 -9.63 -18.03
N ASN A 39 2.67 -8.32 -18.03
CA ASN A 39 3.74 -7.32 -18.12
C ASN A 39 4.18 -6.82 -16.74
N SER A 40 3.60 -7.32 -15.66
CA SER A 40 4.01 -7.05 -14.29
C SER A 40 5.19 -7.94 -13.87
N ASP A 41 6.16 -7.37 -13.16
CA ASP A 41 7.26 -8.10 -12.52
C ASP A 41 6.77 -9.17 -11.54
N TRP A 42 5.68 -8.88 -10.82
CA TRP A 42 5.04 -9.85 -9.94
C TRP A 42 4.39 -11.01 -10.69
N TRP A 43 3.87 -10.79 -11.89
CA TRP A 43 3.43 -11.91 -12.75
C TRP A 43 4.58 -12.88 -13.02
N VAL A 44 5.72 -12.36 -13.49
CA VAL A 44 6.92 -13.18 -13.76
C VAL A 44 7.40 -13.88 -12.50
N TRP A 45 7.42 -13.18 -11.36
CA TRP A 45 7.89 -13.69 -10.08
C TRP A 45 7.05 -14.86 -9.55
N THR A 46 5.72 -14.76 -9.66
CA THR A 46 4.79 -15.77 -9.14
C THR A 46 4.64 -16.98 -10.04
N HIS A 47 5.00 -16.86 -11.33
CA HIS A 47 4.99 -17.97 -12.30
C HIS A 47 6.35 -18.64 -12.46
N ASP A 48 7.40 -18.14 -11.80
CA ASP A 48 8.73 -18.74 -11.85
C ASP A 48 8.73 -20.10 -11.16
N PRO A 49 9.09 -21.20 -11.89
CA PRO A 49 9.01 -22.55 -11.34
C PRO A 49 9.96 -22.77 -10.15
N ASP A 50 11.10 -22.07 -10.12
CA ASP A 50 12.03 -22.18 -8.99
C ASP A 50 11.47 -21.50 -7.75
N ASN A 51 10.83 -20.33 -7.90
CA ASN A 51 10.17 -19.64 -6.80
C ASN A 51 9.06 -20.50 -6.18
N ILE A 52 8.29 -21.22 -7.02
CA ILE A 52 7.24 -22.14 -6.57
C ILE A 52 7.87 -23.36 -5.87
N ALA A 53 8.83 -24.00 -6.50
CA ALA A 53 9.48 -25.21 -5.98
C ALA A 53 10.21 -24.98 -4.66
N LEU A 54 10.82 -23.80 -4.48
CA LEU A 54 11.53 -23.39 -3.26
C LEU A 54 10.58 -22.84 -2.18
N GLY A 55 9.29 -22.68 -2.46
CA GLY A 55 8.32 -22.11 -1.52
C GLY A 55 8.54 -20.60 -1.26
N ILE A 56 9.20 -19.89 -2.16
CA ILE A 56 9.34 -18.44 -2.12
C ILE A 56 7.98 -17.80 -2.33
N VAL A 57 7.18 -18.36 -3.23
CA VAL A 57 5.77 -18.03 -3.44
C VAL A 57 4.90 -19.28 -3.24
N SER A 58 3.61 -19.07 -2.97
CA SER A 58 2.68 -20.16 -2.58
C SER A 58 2.39 -21.20 -3.68
N GLY A 59 2.62 -20.83 -4.95
CA GLY A 59 2.18 -21.59 -6.12
C GLY A 59 0.73 -21.32 -6.54
N ASP A 60 -0.04 -20.53 -5.77
CA ASP A 60 -1.30 -19.96 -6.26
C ASP A 60 -1.00 -18.93 -7.36
N LEU A 61 -1.85 -18.86 -8.38
CA LEU A 61 -1.65 -17.96 -9.51
C LEU A 61 -2.62 -16.77 -9.45
N PRO A 62 -2.16 -15.53 -9.68
CA PRO A 62 -2.98 -14.34 -9.54
C PRO A 62 -4.18 -14.29 -10.49
N GLU A 63 -4.15 -14.98 -11.63
CA GLU A 63 -5.28 -15.11 -12.56
C GLU A 63 -6.48 -15.89 -12.01
N ASP A 64 -6.32 -16.58 -10.88
CA ASP A 64 -7.43 -17.20 -10.15
C ASP A 64 -8.10 -16.22 -9.17
N GLY A 65 -7.68 -14.97 -9.15
CA GLY A 65 -8.08 -13.92 -8.23
C GLY A 65 -9.54 -13.48 -8.31
N PRO A 66 -9.90 -12.37 -7.65
CA PRO A 66 -11.28 -11.91 -7.51
C PRO A 66 -11.93 -11.44 -8.81
N GLY A 67 -11.14 -10.98 -9.80
CA GLY A 67 -11.65 -10.53 -11.09
C GLY A 67 -12.23 -9.12 -11.08
N TYR A 68 -11.73 -8.23 -10.23
CA TYR A 68 -12.21 -6.85 -10.14
C TYR A 68 -12.18 -6.10 -11.47
N TRP A 69 -11.20 -6.42 -12.33
CA TRP A 69 -11.08 -5.82 -13.67
C TRP A 69 -12.37 -5.88 -14.50
N ASP A 70 -13.09 -6.98 -14.40
CA ASP A 70 -14.33 -7.20 -15.14
C ASP A 70 -15.58 -7.09 -14.27
N LEU A 71 -15.44 -7.41 -12.97
CA LEU A 71 -16.54 -7.49 -12.01
C LEU A 71 -16.61 -6.29 -11.06
N TYR A 72 -15.93 -5.19 -11.38
CA TYR A 72 -15.90 -3.98 -10.56
C TYR A 72 -17.30 -3.46 -10.19
N HIS A 73 -18.25 -3.54 -11.10
CA HIS A 73 -19.62 -3.11 -10.86
C HIS A 73 -20.31 -3.92 -9.75
N VAL A 74 -20.03 -5.24 -9.66
CA VAL A 74 -20.54 -6.10 -8.58
C VAL A 74 -19.93 -5.67 -7.24
N ASP A 75 -18.62 -5.40 -7.21
CA ASP A 75 -17.95 -4.97 -6.01
C ASP A 75 -18.41 -3.57 -5.56
N HIS A 76 -18.65 -2.66 -6.50
CA HIS A 76 -19.21 -1.34 -6.20
C HIS A 76 -20.64 -1.41 -5.66
N ASP A 77 -21.49 -2.30 -6.17
CA ASP A 77 -22.85 -2.53 -5.65
C ASP A 77 -22.78 -3.04 -4.19
N ILE A 78 -21.84 -3.95 -3.91
CA ILE A 78 -21.60 -4.45 -2.56
C ILE A 78 -21.09 -3.33 -1.64
N MET A 79 -20.15 -2.51 -2.10
CA MET A 79 -19.66 -1.36 -1.34
C MET A 79 -20.77 -0.35 -1.03
N GLU A 80 -21.66 -0.10 -1.96
CA GLU A 80 -22.84 0.75 -1.74
C GLU A 80 -23.79 0.12 -0.72
N TRP A 81 -24.04 -1.19 -0.82
CA TRP A 81 -24.82 -1.93 0.17
C TRP A 81 -24.20 -1.85 1.57
N LEU A 82 -22.86 -1.90 1.68
CA LEU A 82 -22.13 -1.72 2.93
C LEU A 82 -22.23 -0.30 3.49
N GLY A 83 -22.55 0.69 2.69
CA GLY A 83 -22.54 2.11 3.06
C GLY A 83 -21.16 2.76 2.95
N VAL A 84 -20.30 2.25 2.07
CA VAL A 84 -18.97 2.81 1.78
C VAL A 84 -19.11 4.21 1.17
N GLU A 85 -18.33 5.16 1.67
CA GLU A 85 -18.32 6.56 1.23
C GLU A 85 -17.03 6.92 0.46
N ILE A 86 -15.94 6.18 0.71
CA ILE A 86 -14.63 6.43 0.12
C ILE A 86 -14.00 5.11 -0.33
N LEU A 87 -13.48 5.10 -1.55
CA LEU A 87 -12.78 3.97 -2.15
C LEU A 87 -11.35 4.38 -2.51
N ARG A 88 -10.39 3.52 -2.22
CA ARG A 88 -9.04 3.60 -2.75
C ARG A 88 -8.80 2.43 -3.69
N ILE A 89 -8.33 2.73 -4.90
CA ILE A 89 -7.91 1.73 -5.89
C ILE A 89 -6.47 1.95 -6.32
N GLY A 90 -5.82 0.90 -6.82
CA GLY A 90 -4.54 0.99 -7.53
C GLY A 90 -4.75 1.09 -9.04
N ILE A 91 -3.81 1.74 -9.72
CA ILE A 91 -3.67 1.70 -11.18
C ILE A 91 -2.35 0.97 -11.49
N GLU A 92 -2.40 -0.08 -12.30
CA GLU A 92 -1.22 -0.86 -12.64
C GLU A 92 -0.44 -0.20 -13.79
N TRP A 93 0.81 0.21 -13.48
CA TRP A 93 1.71 0.82 -14.46
C TRP A 93 1.97 -0.10 -15.66
N SER A 94 2.16 -1.38 -15.43
CA SER A 94 2.34 -2.42 -16.44
C SER A 94 1.17 -2.55 -17.43
N ARG A 95 -0.07 -2.31 -16.97
CA ARG A 95 -1.26 -2.30 -17.84
C ARG A 95 -1.32 -1.06 -18.72
N ILE A 96 -0.99 0.11 -18.15
CA ILE A 96 -1.00 1.39 -18.89
C ILE A 96 0.12 1.41 -19.92
N PHE A 97 1.34 1.05 -19.52
CA PHE A 97 2.52 1.01 -20.36
C PHE A 97 3.17 -0.38 -20.36
N PRO A 98 2.64 -1.32 -21.15
CA PRO A 98 3.24 -2.66 -21.27
C PRO A 98 4.60 -2.68 -21.99
N LYS A 99 4.97 -1.58 -22.62
CA LYS A 99 6.24 -1.36 -23.33
C LYS A 99 6.96 -0.12 -22.81
N PRO A 100 8.29 -0.04 -22.99
CA PRO A 100 9.06 1.13 -22.55
C PRO A 100 8.56 2.44 -23.14
N THR A 101 8.62 3.50 -22.34
CA THR A 101 8.31 4.89 -22.74
C THR A 101 9.56 5.75 -22.93
N TYR A 102 10.73 5.10 -23.08
CA TYR A 102 12.04 5.77 -23.17
C TYR A 102 12.18 6.77 -24.32
N GLU A 103 11.44 6.57 -25.41
CA GLU A 103 11.44 7.45 -26.58
C GLU A 103 10.70 8.78 -26.37
N VAL A 104 9.86 8.86 -25.34
CA VAL A 104 9.17 10.11 -24.99
C VAL A 104 10.07 10.95 -24.10
N SER A 105 10.60 12.03 -24.66
CA SER A 105 11.45 12.98 -23.92
C SER A 105 10.62 13.83 -22.98
N VAL A 106 11.18 14.10 -21.79
CA VAL A 106 10.72 15.08 -20.82
C VAL A 106 11.90 15.93 -20.37
N ASP A 107 11.65 17.14 -19.88
CA ASP A 107 12.71 17.95 -19.33
C ASP A 107 13.01 17.49 -17.90
N TYR A 108 14.26 17.22 -17.57
CA TYR A 108 14.68 16.83 -16.21
C TYR A 108 16.08 17.32 -15.89
N GLU A 109 16.39 17.45 -14.60
CA GLU A 109 17.72 17.81 -14.11
C GLU A 109 18.21 16.75 -13.10
N LEU A 110 19.45 16.29 -13.31
CA LEU A 110 20.20 15.46 -12.40
C LEU A 110 21.37 16.24 -11.79
N LYS A 111 21.52 16.23 -10.47
CA LYS A 111 22.72 16.67 -9.73
C LYS A 111 23.42 15.43 -9.17
N GLY A 112 24.43 14.94 -9.88
CA GLY A 112 24.96 13.61 -9.63
C GLY A 112 23.87 12.55 -9.83
N ASN A 113 23.58 11.75 -8.79
CA ASN A 113 22.51 10.75 -8.79
C ASN A 113 21.17 11.29 -8.25
N SER A 114 21.08 12.61 -8.03
CA SER A 114 19.89 13.24 -7.45
C SER A 114 19.00 13.82 -8.55
N LEU A 115 17.79 13.28 -8.70
CA LEU A 115 16.77 13.83 -9.58
C LEU A 115 16.10 15.02 -8.88
N VAL A 116 16.42 16.24 -9.35
CA VAL A 116 15.97 17.47 -8.69
C VAL A 116 14.81 18.17 -9.41
N TYR A 117 14.56 17.81 -10.66
CA TYR A 117 13.49 18.40 -11.46
C TYR A 117 13.00 17.43 -12.53
N VAL A 118 11.70 17.43 -12.82
CA VAL A 118 11.06 16.79 -14.00
C VAL A 118 9.87 17.65 -14.42
N ASP A 119 9.76 17.93 -15.70
CA ASP A 119 8.60 18.59 -16.33
C ASP A 119 8.04 17.72 -17.46
N VAL A 120 6.72 17.46 -17.43
CA VAL A 120 6.02 16.64 -18.41
C VAL A 120 5.01 17.50 -19.17
N LYS A 121 5.47 18.06 -20.28
CA LYS A 121 4.67 18.95 -21.13
C LYS A 121 3.51 18.24 -21.83
N GLU A 122 2.50 18.97 -22.22
CA GLU A 122 1.34 18.49 -23.00
C GLU A 122 1.78 17.71 -24.25
N SER A 123 2.84 18.15 -24.94
CA SER A 123 3.38 17.45 -26.10
C SER A 123 3.92 16.05 -25.76
N SER A 124 4.51 15.88 -24.57
CA SER A 124 4.98 14.59 -24.07
C SER A 124 3.80 13.72 -23.64
N LEU A 125 2.76 14.29 -23.02
CA LEU A 125 1.54 13.56 -22.66
C LEU A 125 0.83 12.98 -23.89
N ARG A 126 0.75 13.74 -24.99
CA ARG A 126 0.18 13.26 -26.26
C ARG A 126 0.97 12.10 -26.86
N LYS A 127 2.31 12.16 -26.81
CA LYS A 127 3.16 11.03 -27.24
C LYS A 127 3.02 9.81 -26.34
N LEU A 128 2.89 10.01 -25.01
CA LEU A 128 2.60 8.94 -24.07
C LEU A 128 1.24 8.28 -24.36
N ASP A 129 0.24 9.06 -24.76
CA ASP A 129 -1.08 8.54 -25.16
C ASP A 129 -1.00 7.63 -26.40
N GLU A 130 -0.09 7.91 -27.33
CA GLU A 130 0.15 7.03 -28.51
C GLU A 130 0.75 5.68 -28.11
N LEU A 131 1.55 5.64 -27.03
CA LEU A 131 2.20 4.42 -26.52
C LEU A 131 1.33 3.66 -25.52
N ALA A 132 0.37 4.32 -24.90
CA ALA A 132 -0.45 3.75 -23.84
C ALA A 132 -1.38 2.65 -24.38
N ASN A 133 -1.60 1.63 -23.54
CA ASN A 133 -2.62 0.64 -23.80
C ASN A 133 -4.01 1.27 -23.62
N ARG A 134 -4.57 1.77 -24.69
CA ARG A 134 -5.87 2.47 -24.69
C ARG A 134 -7.03 1.62 -24.18
N THR A 135 -6.94 0.29 -24.29
CA THR A 135 -7.93 -0.62 -23.73
C THR A 135 -7.87 -0.60 -22.21
N ALA A 136 -6.68 -0.62 -21.63
CA ALA A 136 -6.49 -0.51 -20.19
C ALA A 136 -6.92 0.87 -19.65
N VAL A 137 -6.53 1.95 -20.34
CA VAL A 137 -6.96 3.32 -19.97
C VAL A 137 -8.48 3.44 -19.97
N ARG A 138 -9.16 2.92 -21.01
CA ARG A 138 -10.62 2.92 -21.11
C ARG A 138 -11.24 2.15 -19.95
N ARG A 139 -10.73 0.96 -19.63
CA ARG A 139 -11.24 0.14 -18.53
C ARG A 139 -11.10 0.86 -17.19
N TYR A 140 -9.96 1.49 -16.90
CA TYR A 140 -9.82 2.29 -15.68
C TYR A 140 -10.79 3.48 -15.65
N ARG A 141 -11.02 4.14 -16.78
CA ARG A 141 -12.05 5.20 -16.86
C ARG A 141 -13.45 4.65 -16.57
N GLU A 142 -13.78 3.46 -17.05
CA GLU A 142 -15.07 2.79 -16.77
C GLU A 142 -15.22 2.50 -15.27
N ILE A 143 -14.20 1.90 -14.64
CA ILE A 143 -14.15 1.60 -13.20
C ILE A 143 -14.34 2.88 -12.37
N VAL A 144 -13.53 3.89 -12.65
CA VAL A 144 -13.56 5.18 -11.93
C VAL A 144 -14.90 5.88 -12.13
N SER A 145 -15.39 5.94 -13.37
CA SER A 145 -16.68 6.57 -13.71
C SER A 145 -17.85 5.90 -12.99
N ASP A 146 -17.85 4.56 -12.91
CA ASP A 146 -18.91 3.83 -12.21
C ASP A 146 -18.98 4.22 -10.73
N TRP A 147 -17.83 4.29 -10.05
CA TRP A 147 -17.77 4.73 -8.66
C TRP A 147 -18.18 6.19 -8.49
N LYS A 148 -17.73 7.07 -9.36
CA LYS A 148 -18.04 8.52 -9.30
C LYS A 148 -19.51 8.83 -9.56
N ARG A 149 -20.19 8.07 -10.45
CA ARG A 149 -21.64 8.20 -10.67
C ARG A 149 -22.47 7.92 -9.41
N ARG A 150 -21.92 7.17 -8.44
CA ARG A 150 -22.56 6.90 -7.14
C ARG A 150 -22.38 8.06 -6.15
N GLY A 151 -21.74 9.17 -6.55
CA GLY A 151 -21.52 10.36 -5.71
C GLY A 151 -20.52 10.16 -4.58
N LYS A 152 -19.58 9.22 -4.73
CA LYS A 152 -18.63 8.81 -3.69
C LYS A 152 -17.24 9.39 -3.93
N VAL A 153 -16.41 9.38 -2.87
CA VAL A 153 -15.01 9.85 -2.91
C VAL A 153 -14.10 8.75 -3.45
N LEU A 154 -13.15 9.13 -4.30
CA LEU A 154 -12.16 8.24 -4.88
C LEU A 154 -10.74 8.72 -4.62
N ILE A 155 -9.93 7.82 -4.06
CA ILE A 155 -8.46 7.94 -4.00
C ILE A 155 -7.86 6.98 -5.03
N VAL A 156 -6.98 7.49 -5.89
CA VAL A 156 -6.18 6.67 -6.80
C VAL A 156 -4.75 6.60 -6.29
N ASN A 157 -4.27 5.37 -6.09
CA ASN A 157 -2.89 5.06 -5.75
C ASN A 157 -2.13 4.61 -7.02
N LEU A 158 -1.00 5.26 -7.31
CA LEU A 158 -0.27 5.09 -8.56
C LEU A 158 0.73 3.92 -8.55
N ASN A 159 1.20 3.50 -7.37
CA ASN A 159 2.08 2.33 -7.25
C ASN A 159 1.78 1.55 -5.98
N HIS A 160 1.50 0.26 -6.15
CA HIS A 160 1.31 -0.69 -5.06
C HIS A 160 2.22 -1.90 -5.29
N PHE A 161 3.54 -1.70 -5.13
CA PHE A 161 4.66 -2.64 -5.22
C PHE A 161 5.06 -3.05 -6.64
N THR A 162 4.10 -3.33 -7.50
CA THR A 162 4.32 -3.86 -8.84
C THR A 162 4.99 -2.86 -9.78
N LEU A 163 5.81 -3.38 -10.69
CA LEU A 163 6.49 -2.62 -11.73
C LEU A 163 6.34 -3.32 -13.09
N PRO A 164 6.33 -2.57 -14.20
CA PRO A 164 6.46 -3.19 -15.53
C PRO A 164 7.77 -3.97 -15.65
N ILE A 165 7.75 -5.09 -16.36
CA ILE A 165 8.96 -5.92 -16.59
C ILE A 165 10.09 -5.16 -17.30
N TRP A 166 9.78 -4.12 -18.06
CA TRP A 166 10.79 -3.28 -18.70
C TRP A 166 11.41 -2.25 -17.74
N ILE A 167 10.83 -2.04 -16.54
CA ILE A 167 11.40 -1.30 -15.41
C ILE A 167 12.13 -2.23 -14.46
N HIS A 168 11.56 -3.42 -14.17
CA HIS A 168 12.11 -4.36 -13.21
C HIS A 168 12.06 -5.80 -13.71
N ASP A 169 13.24 -6.36 -13.99
CA ASP A 169 13.41 -7.79 -14.20
C ASP A 169 13.62 -8.48 -12.84
N PRO A 170 12.61 -9.18 -12.29
CA PRO A 170 12.66 -9.71 -10.94
C PRO A 170 13.59 -10.92 -10.82
N LEU A 171 13.91 -11.62 -11.91
CA LEU A 171 14.67 -12.87 -11.89
C LEU A 171 16.16 -12.66 -12.19
N ARG A 172 16.52 -11.62 -12.93
CA ARG A 172 17.92 -11.36 -13.32
C ARG A 172 18.90 -11.35 -12.14
N PRO A 173 18.57 -10.73 -10.98
CA PRO A 173 19.50 -10.68 -9.85
C PRO A 173 19.88 -12.05 -9.28
N ARG A 174 19.05 -13.07 -9.45
CA ARG A 174 19.36 -14.46 -9.05
C ARG A 174 20.60 -15.00 -9.76
N TYR A 175 20.78 -14.67 -11.03
CA TYR A 175 21.84 -15.22 -11.88
C TYR A 175 23.04 -14.27 -12.05
N HIS A 176 22.83 -12.97 -11.92
CA HIS A 176 23.82 -11.95 -12.25
C HIS A 176 24.12 -10.99 -11.08
N GLY A 177 23.46 -11.17 -9.92
CA GLY A 177 23.57 -10.24 -8.80
C GLY A 177 22.99 -8.85 -9.13
N LEU A 178 23.33 -7.87 -8.27
CA LEU A 178 22.82 -6.48 -8.37
C LEU A 178 23.85 -5.52 -9.01
N ASN A 179 24.90 -6.03 -9.67
CA ASN A 179 25.90 -5.18 -10.32
C ASN A 179 25.33 -4.54 -11.60
N ASP A 180 25.94 -3.43 -12.01
CA ASP A 180 25.58 -2.73 -13.26
C ASP A 180 24.09 -2.42 -13.40
N PHE A 181 23.43 -2.04 -12.31
CA PHE A 181 21.98 -1.80 -12.25
C PHE A 181 21.49 -0.69 -13.20
N ASP A 182 22.37 0.11 -13.76
CA ASP A 182 22.11 1.10 -14.80
C ASP A 182 21.97 0.51 -16.22
N LYS A 183 22.39 -0.75 -16.41
CA LYS A 183 22.42 -1.43 -17.72
C LYS A 183 21.26 -2.40 -17.95
N TRP A 184 20.38 -2.58 -16.99
CA TRP A 184 19.26 -3.50 -17.10
C TRP A 184 18.03 -2.98 -16.31
N PRO A 185 16.84 -3.56 -16.50
CA PRO A 185 15.63 -3.19 -15.76
C PRO A 185 15.74 -3.54 -14.27
N SER A 186 16.33 -2.67 -13.47
CA SER A 186 16.69 -2.91 -12.07
C SER A 186 15.70 -2.30 -11.06
N GLY A 187 14.53 -1.91 -11.51
CA GLY A 187 13.52 -1.31 -10.66
C GLY A 187 14.00 0.02 -10.07
N TRP A 188 13.75 0.18 -8.81
CA TRP A 188 14.10 1.41 -8.09
C TRP A 188 15.61 1.61 -7.84
N LEU A 189 16.48 0.68 -8.27
CA LEU A 189 17.93 0.88 -8.17
C LEU A 189 18.44 1.86 -9.23
N ASN A 190 17.71 2.06 -10.34
CA ASN A 190 18.06 2.99 -11.39
C ASN A 190 17.24 4.28 -11.27
N VAL A 191 17.90 5.44 -11.20
CA VAL A 191 17.25 6.76 -11.15
C VAL A 191 16.35 7.01 -12.37
N ARG A 192 16.63 6.38 -13.51
CA ARG A 192 15.77 6.45 -14.69
C ARG A 192 14.36 5.96 -14.41
N SER A 193 14.20 4.96 -13.55
CA SER A 193 12.87 4.47 -13.12
C SER A 193 12.05 5.57 -12.46
N ALA A 194 12.69 6.49 -11.73
CA ALA A 194 12.01 7.65 -11.15
C ALA A 194 11.49 8.60 -12.23
N ILE A 195 12.25 8.84 -13.30
CA ILE A 195 11.83 9.69 -14.42
C ILE A 195 10.64 9.04 -15.17
N GLU A 196 10.76 7.76 -15.49
CA GLU A 196 9.68 7.01 -16.15
C GLU A 196 8.41 6.93 -15.30
N TYR A 197 8.56 6.81 -13.98
CA TYR A 197 7.43 6.85 -13.05
C TYR A 197 6.70 8.21 -13.07
N VAL A 198 7.44 9.33 -13.13
CA VAL A 198 6.81 10.65 -13.22
C VAL A 198 6.04 10.81 -14.53
N LYS A 199 6.57 10.29 -15.66
CA LYS A 199 5.83 10.26 -16.94
C LYS A 199 4.53 9.45 -16.82
N TYR A 200 4.61 8.26 -16.21
CA TYR A 200 3.43 7.43 -15.95
C TYR A 200 2.41 8.15 -15.06
N ALA A 201 2.85 8.70 -13.92
CA ALA A 201 2.00 9.42 -12.99
C ALA A 201 1.30 10.63 -13.67
N ALA A 202 2.05 11.42 -14.44
CA ALA A 202 1.52 12.53 -15.21
C ALA A 202 0.47 12.09 -16.23
N TYR A 203 0.74 11.02 -16.97
CA TYR A 203 -0.18 10.49 -17.97
C TYR A 203 -1.48 9.96 -17.34
N VAL A 204 -1.40 9.21 -16.24
CA VAL A 204 -2.59 8.70 -15.54
C VAL A 204 -3.42 9.87 -14.99
N ALA A 205 -2.77 10.88 -14.41
CA ALA A 205 -3.46 12.08 -13.94
C ALA A 205 -4.13 12.84 -15.10
N TRP A 206 -3.42 13.06 -16.20
CA TRP A 206 -3.98 13.69 -17.40
C TRP A 206 -5.20 12.94 -17.95
N SER A 207 -5.18 11.59 -17.86
CA SER A 207 -6.25 10.73 -18.37
C SER A 207 -7.46 10.60 -17.45
N LEU A 208 -7.33 10.79 -16.12
CA LEU A 208 -8.36 10.45 -15.12
C LEU A 208 -8.72 11.59 -14.17
N SER A 209 -8.01 12.75 -14.20
CA SER A 209 -8.16 13.79 -13.17
C SER A 209 -9.56 14.39 -13.06
N ASP A 210 -10.37 14.33 -14.12
CA ASP A 210 -11.77 14.75 -14.13
C ASP A 210 -12.64 13.98 -13.13
N MET A 211 -12.23 12.75 -12.75
CA MET A 211 -13.01 11.84 -11.92
C MET A 211 -12.33 11.45 -10.59
N VAL A 212 -11.07 11.78 -10.37
CA VAL A 212 -10.33 11.43 -9.14
C VAL A 212 -10.40 12.60 -8.15
N ASP A 213 -10.66 12.31 -6.89
CA ASP A 213 -10.69 13.36 -5.85
C ASP A 213 -9.32 13.60 -5.21
N MET A 214 -8.55 12.52 -5.01
CA MET A 214 -7.25 12.58 -4.35
C MET A 214 -6.29 11.55 -4.96
N TRP A 215 -5.00 11.86 -4.93
CA TRP A 215 -3.94 11.00 -5.44
C TRP A 215 -3.01 10.52 -4.33
N SER A 216 -2.55 9.30 -4.45
CA SER A 216 -1.43 8.76 -3.70
C SER A 216 -0.39 8.24 -4.67
N THR A 217 0.86 8.55 -4.45
CA THR A 217 1.95 8.13 -5.33
C THR A 217 2.38 6.69 -5.07
N PHE A 218 2.65 6.35 -3.81
CA PHE A 218 3.15 5.04 -3.41
C PHE A 218 2.38 4.48 -2.23
N ASN A 219 2.23 3.14 -2.22
CA ASN A 219 1.87 2.37 -1.05
C ASN A 219 3.12 1.74 -0.42
N GLU A 220 3.35 2.00 0.86
CA GLU A 220 4.32 1.34 1.74
C GLU A 220 5.74 1.15 1.17
N PRO A 221 6.43 2.19 0.70
CA PRO A 221 7.75 2.03 0.07
C PRO A 221 8.76 1.32 0.96
N ILE A 222 8.78 1.61 2.28
CA ILE A 222 9.71 0.98 3.22
C ILE A 222 9.41 -0.51 3.40
N ALA A 223 8.12 -0.90 3.46
CA ALA A 223 7.74 -2.31 3.56
C ALA A 223 8.17 -3.08 2.31
N TYR A 224 7.91 -2.52 1.12
CA TYR A 224 8.36 -3.09 -0.15
C TYR A 224 9.88 -3.29 -0.18
N LEU A 225 10.66 -2.24 0.05
CA LEU A 225 12.12 -2.30 0.02
C LEU A 225 12.69 -3.22 1.11
N THR A 226 12.07 -3.25 2.29
CA THR A 226 12.46 -4.16 3.37
C THR A 226 12.22 -5.61 2.96
N ALA A 227 11.08 -5.92 2.37
CA ALA A 227 10.76 -7.27 1.92
C ALA A 227 11.64 -7.71 0.73
N SER A 228 12.00 -6.77 -0.16
CA SER A 228 12.84 -7.05 -1.33
C SER A 228 14.33 -7.19 -1.01
N TYR A 229 14.88 -6.33 -0.10
CA TYR A 229 16.33 -6.17 0.08
C TYR A 229 16.85 -6.35 1.50
N ILE A 230 15.99 -6.44 2.53
CA ILE A 230 16.44 -6.63 3.92
C ILE A 230 15.94 -7.97 4.49
N ASN A 231 14.73 -8.37 4.11
CA ASN A 231 14.13 -9.64 4.58
C ASN A 231 13.64 -10.48 3.39
N PRO A 232 14.53 -11.13 2.63
CA PRO A 232 14.17 -11.89 1.43
C PRO A 232 13.21 -13.06 1.70
N TYR A 233 13.09 -13.53 2.95
CA TYR A 233 12.11 -14.56 3.34
C TYR A 233 10.65 -14.11 3.22
N LYS A 234 10.40 -12.83 2.98
CA LYS A 234 9.07 -12.31 2.66
C LYS A 234 8.60 -12.67 1.26
N GLY A 235 9.50 -13.17 0.40
CA GLY A 235 9.17 -13.63 -0.96
C GLY A 235 8.85 -12.50 -1.94
N PHE A 236 9.32 -11.28 -1.69
CA PHE A 236 9.17 -10.15 -2.62
C PHE A 236 10.34 -10.08 -3.60
N PRO A 237 10.08 -9.78 -4.88
CA PRO A 237 11.15 -9.64 -5.87
C PRO A 237 12.09 -8.48 -5.53
N PRO A 238 13.41 -8.59 -5.79
CA PRO A 238 14.11 -9.76 -6.29
C PRO A 238 14.56 -10.73 -5.19
N GLY A 239 14.22 -10.50 -3.91
CA GLY A 239 14.49 -11.38 -2.79
C GLY A 239 15.97 -11.52 -2.42
N ILE A 240 16.75 -10.45 -2.49
CA ILE A 240 18.21 -10.45 -2.24
C ILE A 240 18.55 -9.53 -1.09
N PHE A 241 19.31 -10.05 -0.11
CA PHE A 241 19.79 -9.21 0.98
C PHE A 241 20.86 -8.22 0.51
N SER A 242 20.53 -6.94 0.51
CA SER A 242 21.42 -5.83 0.15
C SER A 242 21.00 -4.50 0.79
N PRO A 243 21.58 -4.09 1.90
CA PRO A 243 21.33 -2.78 2.50
C PRO A 243 21.60 -1.59 1.57
N ASN A 244 22.61 -1.72 0.68
CA ASN A 244 22.90 -0.69 -0.31
C ASN A 244 21.76 -0.57 -1.36
N ALA A 245 21.20 -1.68 -1.82
CA ALA A 245 20.05 -1.65 -2.70
C ALA A 245 18.81 -1.03 -2.02
N PHE A 246 18.59 -1.33 -0.74
CA PHE A 246 17.55 -0.68 0.04
C PHE A 246 17.73 0.85 0.05
N THR A 247 18.93 1.36 0.39
CA THR A 247 19.16 2.81 0.48
C THR A 247 19.08 3.49 -0.88
N THR A 248 19.57 2.86 -1.95
CA THR A 248 19.46 3.37 -3.33
C THR A 248 18.00 3.41 -3.77
N GLY A 249 17.25 2.32 -3.57
CA GLY A 249 15.83 2.25 -3.90
C GLY A 249 15.00 3.25 -3.11
N PHE A 250 15.31 3.42 -1.82
CA PHE A 250 14.64 4.42 -0.97
C PHE A 250 14.85 5.84 -1.52
N LEU A 251 16.10 6.22 -1.84
CA LEU A 251 16.40 7.53 -2.41
C LEU A 251 15.64 7.76 -3.73
N ASN A 252 15.64 6.78 -4.63
CA ASN A 252 14.97 6.92 -5.93
C ASN A 252 13.44 7.00 -5.80
N ILE A 253 12.83 6.27 -4.84
CA ILE A 253 11.39 6.34 -4.58
C ILE A 253 11.00 7.72 -4.02
N ILE A 254 11.74 8.26 -3.06
CA ILE A 254 11.41 9.60 -2.51
C ILE A 254 11.60 10.71 -3.55
N GLN A 255 12.59 10.58 -4.44
CA GLN A 255 12.75 11.50 -5.58
C GLN A 255 11.59 11.35 -6.58
N ALA A 256 11.22 10.13 -6.93
CA ALA A 256 10.08 9.84 -7.80
C ALA A 256 8.77 10.43 -7.22
N HIS A 257 8.54 10.24 -5.91
CA HIS A 257 7.40 10.84 -5.23
C HIS A 257 7.42 12.37 -5.32
N ALA A 258 8.55 12.99 -4.97
CA ALA A 258 8.64 14.46 -4.93
C ALA A 258 8.40 15.07 -6.31
N ARG A 259 8.98 14.50 -7.36
CA ARG A 259 8.76 14.97 -8.74
C ARG A 259 7.35 14.67 -9.24
N ALA A 260 6.80 13.48 -8.91
CA ALA A 260 5.40 13.19 -9.22
C ALA A 260 4.44 14.13 -8.48
N TYR A 261 4.72 14.45 -7.21
CA TYR A 261 3.93 15.44 -6.45
C TYR A 261 3.84 16.77 -7.19
N GLU A 262 4.97 17.31 -7.65
CA GLU A 262 5.04 18.60 -8.36
C GLU A 262 4.20 18.56 -9.64
N VAL A 263 4.44 17.57 -10.49
CA VAL A 263 3.73 17.43 -11.77
C VAL A 263 2.23 17.18 -11.57
N LEU A 264 1.85 16.34 -10.59
CA LEU A 264 0.44 16.08 -10.28
C LEU A 264 -0.27 17.31 -9.73
N LYS A 265 0.40 18.12 -8.90
CA LYS A 265 -0.16 19.39 -8.38
C LYS A 265 -0.43 20.37 -9.51
N GLU A 266 0.51 20.50 -10.44
CA GLU A 266 0.36 21.38 -11.59
C GLU A 266 -0.78 20.92 -12.51
N LEU A 267 -0.85 19.62 -12.83
CA LEU A 267 -1.86 19.09 -13.73
C LEU A 267 -3.27 19.05 -13.13
N THR A 268 -3.40 18.84 -11.83
CA THR A 268 -4.72 18.50 -11.24
C THR A 268 -5.19 19.49 -10.18
N GLY A 269 -4.31 20.20 -9.51
CA GLY A 269 -4.61 21.04 -8.34
C GLY A 269 -5.12 20.25 -7.11
N LYS A 270 -5.19 18.93 -7.18
CA LYS A 270 -5.83 18.06 -6.16
C LYS A 270 -4.86 17.70 -5.03
N PRO A 271 -5.38 17.21 -3.88
CA PRO A 271 -4.54 16.72 -2.79
C PRO A 271 -3.74 15.48 -3.20
N ILE A 272 -2.45 15.47 -2.84
CA ILE A 272 -1.51 14.38 -3.14
C ILE A 272 -0.88 13.90 -1.85
N GLY A 273 -0.98 12.59 -1.60
CA GLY A 273 -0.44 11.95 -0.42
C GLY A 273 0.54 10.83 -0.73
N ILE A 274 1.02 10.24 0.35
CA ILE A 274 1.78 9.01 0.36
C ILE A 274 1.18 8.06 1.39
N ILE A 275 1.18 6.76 1.10
CA ILE A 275 0.66 5.74 2.00
C ILE A 275 1.81 4.99 2.64
N HIS A 276 1.77 4.84 3.96
CA HIS A 276 2.83 4.21 4.73
C HIS A 276 2.29 3.28 5.81
N VAL A 277 2.82 2.06 5.92
CA VAL A 277 2.51 1.16 7.03
C VAL A 277 3.33 1.55 8.25
N MET A 278 2.64 1.73 9.36
CA MET A 278 3.24 2.19 10.61
C MET A 278 2.85 1.26 11.76
N PRO A 279 3.64 0.21 12.05
CA PRO A 279 3.40 -0.61 13.24
C PRO A 279 3.61 0.22 14.51
N TYR A 280 2.87 -0.10 15.57
CA TYR A 280 3.19 0.46 16.88
C TYR A 280 4.47 -0.18 17.41
N ILE A 281 5.56 0.59 17.50
CA ILE A 281 6.88 0.09 17.90
C ILE A 281 7.07 0.33 19.39
N MET A 282 7.41 -0.73 20.13
CA MET A 282 7.69 -0.69 21.56
C MET A 282 8.86 -1.59 21.94
N GLY A 283 9.53 -1.27 23.04
CA GLY A 283 10.61 -2.09 23.58
C GLY A 283 10.09 -3.21 24.46
N LEU A 284 10.76 -4.37 24.44
CA LEU A 284 10.42 -5.53 25.28
C LEU A 284 10.46 -5.20 26.77
N ASN A 285 11.42 -4.37 27.19
CA ASN A 285 11.62 -3.97 28.59
C ASN A 285 11.46 -2.45 28.79
N GLY A 286 10.53 -1.83 28.05
CA GLY A 286 10.31 -0.39 28.08
C GLY A 286 11.00 0.37 26.95
N GLY A 287 11.20 1.69 27.11
CA GLY A 287 11.79 2.57 26.11
C GLY A 287 13.32 2.52 26.10
N GLY A 288 13.92 3.16 25.08
CA GLY A 288 15.38 3.32 24.93
C GLY A 288 15.72 3.79 23.52
N ASP A 289 16.96 4.21 23.30
CA ASP A 289 17.45 4.72 22.01
C ASP A 289 17.17 3.75 20.85
N TYR A 290 17.20 2.45 21.11
CA TYR A 290 16.91 1.42 20.11
C TYR A 290 15.45 1.45 19.65
N VAL A 291 14.51 1.82 20.51
CA VAL A 291 13.09 1.98 20.16
C VAL A 291 12.89 3.20 19.27
N GLU A 292 13.48 4.34 19.66
CA GLU A 292 13.40 5.58 18.86
C GLU A 292 14.08 5.40 17.50
N ARG A 293 15.20 4.67 17.46
CA ARG A 293 15.84 4.31 16.20
C ARG A 293 14.95 3.42 15.31
N ALA A 294 14.29 2.43 15.88
CA ALA A 294 13.35 1.58 15.15
C ALA A 294 12.17 2.38 14.61
N LYS A 295 11.57 3.26 15.44
CA LYS A 295 10.52 4.19 15.02
C LYS A 295 10.98 5.10 13.89
N TYR A 296 12.18 5.70 14.02
CA TYR A 296 12.72 6.56 12.98
C TYR A 296 12.86 5.79 11.65
N LEU A 297 13.53 4.64 11.65
CA LEU A 297 13.81 3.90 10.43
C LEU A 297 12.55 3.32 9.77
N LEU A 298 11.60 2.82 10.55
CA LEU A 298 10.45 2.09 10.03
C LEU A 298 9.21 2.99 9.82
N ASN A 299 8.98 3.97 10.72
CA ASN A 299 7.77 4.79 10.67
C ASN A 299 8.04 6.20 10.14
N PHE A 300 9.16 6.82 10.47
CA PHE A 300 9.30 8.26 10.26
C PHE A 300 10.29 8.66 9.16
N SER A 301 11.27 7.82 8.79
CA SER A 301 12.31 8.21 7.82
C SER A 301 11.75 8.65 6.47
N LEU A 302 10.69 8.00 5.98
CA LEU A 302 10.00 8.39 4.76
C LEU A 302 9.35 9.78 4.90
N LEU A 303 8.66 10.01 6.01
CA LEU A 303 7.97 11.27 6.28
C LEU A 303 8.97 12.40 6.53
N GLU A 304 10.07 12.15 7.27
CA GLU A 304 11.15 13.11 7.45
C GLU A 304 11.77 13.54 6.11
N SER A 305 11.90 12.60 5.17
CA SER A 305 12.45 12.93 3.85
C SER A 305 11.51 13.80 3.03
N LEU A 306 10.20 13.54 3.07
CA LEU A 306 9.22 14.21 2.21
C LEU A 306 8.61 15.49 2.82
N ILE A 307 8.58 15.58 4.16
CA ILE A 307 8.04 16.74 4.87
C ILE A 307 9.15 17.72 5.24
N ASN A 308 10.28 17.20 5.74
CA ASN A 308 11.39 18.00 6.25
C ASN A 308 12.64 18.02 5.33
N GLY A 309 12.65 17.20 4.27
CA GLY A 309 13.79 17.06 3.35
C GLY A 309 14.97 16.28 3.93
N ARG A 310 14.82 15.63 5.09
CA ARG A 310 15.90 14.95 5.80
C ARG A 310 16.06 13.49 5.35
N LEU A 311 17.17 13.18 4.70
CA LEU A 311 17.50 11.83 4.24
C LEU A 311 17.99 10.90 5.38
N LEU A 312 18.07 9.59 5.11
CA LEU A 312 18.57 8.57 6.06
C LEU A 312 20.01 8.82 6.52
N ASN A 313 20.85 9.42 5.69
CA ASN A 313 22.24 9.79 6.00
C ASN A 313 22.37 11.11 6.78
N GLY A 314 21.24 11.78 7.08
CA GLY A 314 21.20 13.08 7.77
C GLY A 314 21.33 14.30 6.85
N GLU A 315 21.60 14.11 5.57
CA GLU A 315 21.60 15.18 4.58
C GLU A 315 20.23 15.83 4.47
N VAL A 316 20.19 17.13 4.24
CA VAL A 316 18.94 17.87 4.00
C VAL A 316 18.87 18.29 2.54
N ARG A 317 17.77 17.93 1.89
CA ARG A 317 17.45 18.25 0.51
C ARG A 317 16.16 19.08 0.47
N ASP A 318 16.31 20.39 0.25
CA ASP A 318 15.18 21.33 0.25
C ASP A 318 14.20 21.07 -0.89
N ASP A 319 14.64 20.50 -2.01
CA ASP A 319 13.78 20.13 -3.15
C ASP A 319 12.81 18.98 -2.83
N LEU A 320 13.05 18.23 -1.78
CA LEU A 320 12.15 17.17 -1.29
C LEU A 320 11.17 17.65 -0.23
N ARG A 321 11.38 18.85 0.35
CA ARG A 321 10.58 19.36 1.46
C ARG A 321 9.15 19.71 1.05
N GLY A 322 8.17 19.38 1.92
CA GLY A 322 6.78 19.79 1.78
C GLY A 322 6.05 19.12 0.61
N LYS A 323 6.40 17.88 0.28
CA LYS A 323 5.82 17.15 -0.85
C LYS A 323 4.71 16.17 -0.43
N VAL A 324 3.93 16.51 0.61
CA VAL A 324 2.81 15.69 1.10
C VAL A 324 1.67 16.59 1.57
N ASP A 325 0.47 16.43 1.01
CA ASP A 325 -0.73 17.16 1.46
C ASP A 325 -1.51 16.37 2.53
N TRP A 326 -1.45 15.04 2.50
CA TRP A 326 -2.12 14.13 3.42
C TRP A 326 -1.36 12.82 3.57
N LEU A 327 -1.50 12.17 4.70
CA LEU A 327 -0.88 10.89 4.99
C LEU A 327 -1.91 9.75 4.93
N GLY A 328 -1.64 8.74 4.10
CA GLY A 328 -2.27 7.44 4.19
C GLY A 328 -1.54 6.60 5.23
N LEU A 329 -2.23 6.18 6.28
CA LEU A 329 -1.68 5.37 7.34
C LEU A 329 -2.28 3.97 7.28
N ASN A 330 -1.43 2.97 7.01
CA ASN A 330 -1.79 1.56 7.12
C ASN A 330 -1.38 1.05 8.49
N TYR A 331 -2.29 0.37 9.18
CA TYR A 331 -2.02 -0.21 10.49
C TYR A 331 -2.59 -1.63 10.60
N TYR A 332 -1.76 -2.57 11.04
CA TYR A 332 -2.19 -3.95 11.25
C TYR A 332 -1.88 -4.48 12.65
N THR A 333 -0.71 -4.13 13.20
CA THR A 333 -0.25 -4.70 14.47
C THR A 333 0.88 -3.87 15.06
N ARG A 334 1.44 -4.33 16.19
CA ARG A 334 2.64 -3.78 16.82
C ARG A 334 3.91 -4.49 16.36
N LEU A 335 5.06 -3.91 16.70
CA LEU A 335 6.38 -4.51 16.59
C LEU A 335 7.12 -4.33 17.92
N VAL A 336 7.44 -5.43 18.60
CA VAL A 336 8.24 -5.40 19.82
C VAL A 336 9.71 -5.59 19.46
N VAL A 337 10.56 -4.70 19.97
CA VAL A 337 12.00 -4.70 19.69
C VAL A 337 12.84 -4.76 20.97
N SER A 338 14.05 -5.25 20.86
CA SER A 338 15.07 -5.16 21.89
C SER A 338 16.36 -4.55 21.32
N ASP A 339 17.25 -4.12 22.19
CA ASP A 339 18.59 -3.68 21.80
C ASP A 339 19.35 -4.80 21.06
N SER A 340 20.24 -4.41 20.17
CA SER A 340 21.05 -5.31 19.37
C SER A 340 22.38 -4.68 18.99
N ARG A 341 23.45 -5.51 18.96
CA ARG A 341 24.76 -5.11 18.43
C ARG A 341 24.83 -5.06 16.90
N SER A 342 23.70 -5.39 16.20
CA SER A 342 23.63 -5.27 14.74
C SER A 342 23.80 -3.80 14.29
N TRP A 343 24.02 -3.59 13.00
CA TRP A 343 24.10 -2.24 12.40
C TRP A 343 22.79 -1.43 12.56
N LEU A 344 21.64 -2.11 12.70
CA LEU A 344 20.34 -1.49 12.99
C LEU A 344 20.23 -0.98 14.43
N ARG A 345 21.04 -1.52 15.37
CA ARG A 345 20.98 -1.25 16.81
C ARG A 345 19.67 -1.69 17.48
N PHE A 346 18.82 -2.41 16.79
CA PHE A 346 17.63 -3.09 17.35
C PHE A 346 17.40 -4.41 16.62
N ARG A 347 16.62 -5.27 17.24
CA ARG A 347 16.11 -6.51 16.61
C ARG A 347 14.65 -6.72 17.00
N PRO A 348 13.79 -7.15 16.07
CA PRO A 348 12.42 -7.58 16.39
C PRO A 348 12.42 -8.85 17.24
N ILE A 349 11.44 -8.96 18.13
CA ILE A 349 11.28 -10.09 19.05
C ILE A 349 10.17 -11.01 18.58
N LYS A 350 10.50 -12.31 18.44
CA LYS A 350 9.51 -13.35 18.10
C LYS A 350 8.49 -13.55 19.22
N GLY A 351 7.24 -13.88 18.85
CA GLY A 351 6.17 -14.13 19.79
C GLY A 351 5.36 -12.88 20.16
N TYR A 352 5.63 -11.75 19.52
CA TYR A 352 4.90 -10.49 19.68
C TYR A 352 4.60 -9.85 18.32
N GLY A 353 3.48 -9.13 18.25
CA GLY A 353 3.13 -8.27 17.13
C GLY A 353 3.15 -9.01 15.79
N ALA A 354 3.93 -8.51 14.84
CA ALA A 354 4.05 -9.08 13.50
C ALA A 354 4.82 -10.43 13.45
N LEU A 355 5.30 -10.95 14.58
CA LEU A 355 6.18 -12.12 14.66
C LEU A 355 5.64 -13.25 15.57
N CYS A 356 4.32 -13.50 15.50
CA CYS A 356 3.64 -14.59 16.22
C CYS A 356 3.29 -15.78 15.31
N ARG A 357 4.02 -15.99 14.23
CA ARG A 357 3.75 -17.07 13.28
C ARG A 357 3.70 -18.44 13.99
N CYS A 358 2.69 -19.25 13.66
CA CYS A 358 2.42 -20.56 14.26
C CYS A 358 2.05 -20.53 15.75
N MET A 359 1.60 -19.38 16.27
CA MET A 359 1.10 -19.25 17.64
C MET A 359 -0.37 -18.86 17.61
N ASP A 360 -1.18 -19.42 18.51
CA ASP A 360 -2.59 -19.03 18.67
C ASP A 360 -2.72 -17.74 19.51
N ARG A 361 -1.70 -17.48 20.34
CA ARG A 361 -1.62 -16.27 21.17
C ARG A 361 -0.19 -15.75 21.24
N SER A 362 -0.04 -14.44 21.36
CA SER A 362 1.25 -13.81 21.64
C SER A 362 1.76 -14.20 23.02
N LEU A 363 3.05 -13.92 23.30
CA LEU A 363 3.64 -14.19 24.63
C LEU A 363 2.99 -13.40 25.77
N GLU A 364 2.25 -12.35 25.45
CA GLU A 364 1.40 -11.60 26.40
C GLU A 364 -0.07 -12.02 26.38
N GLY A 365 -0.41 -13.11 25.68
CA GLY A 365 -1.75 -13.65 25.64
C GLY A 365 -2.71 -12.98 24.63
N GLY A 366 -2.21 -12.03 23.82
CA GLY A 366 -2.96 -11.38 22.74
C GLY A 366 -3.41 -12.37 21.66
N ILE A 367 -4.56 -12.11 21.04
CA ILE A 367 -5.09 -12.92 19.94
C ILE A 367 -4.17 -12.79 18.71
N VAL A 368 -3.87 -13.89 18.06
CA VAL A 368 -3.06 -13.93 16.82
C VAL A 368 -3.94 -14.32 15.65
N ALA A 369 -3.82 -13.59 14.56
CA ALA A 369 -4.51 -13.82 13.29
C ALA A 369 -3.85 -14.93 12.47
N ASP A 370 -4.53 -15.42 11.41
CA ASP A 370 -4.07 -16.55 10.59
C ASP A 370 -2.69 -16.31 9.94
N ASN A 371 -2.34 -15.07 9.67
CA ASN A 371 -1.02 -14.69 9.12
C ASN A 371 0.08 -14.55 10.19
N GLY A 372 -0.21 -14.82 11.46
CA GLY A 372 0.72 -14.69 12.57
C GLY A 372 0.90 -13.27 13.11
N TRP A 373 -0.06 -12.38 12.87
CA TRP A 373 -0.05 -11.03 13.42
C TRP A 373 -0.96 -10.92 14.64
N GLU A 374 -0.44 -10.33 15.70
CA GLU A 374 -1.20 -10.08 16.93
C GLU A 374 -2.22 -8.96 16.71
N VAL A 375 -3.44 -9.17 17.18
CA VAL A 375 -4.47 -8.12 17.23
C VAL A 375 -4.14 -7.15 18.35
N TYR A 376 -3.75 -5.92 18.00
CA TYR A 376 -3.31 -4.92 18.96
C TYR A 376 -3.91 -3.53 18.66
N PRO A 377 -5.20 -3.30 18.97
CA PRO A 377 -5.90 -2.08 18.57
C PRO A 377 -5.37 -0.80 19.22
N GLU A 378 -4.87 -0.86 20.45
CA GLU A 378 -4.31 0.29 21.19
C GLU A 378 -3.13 0.93 20.43
N GLY A 379 -2.40 0.13 19.67
CA GLY A 379 -1.29 0.60 18.86
C GLY A 379 -1.71 1.60 17.79
N LEU A 380 -2.91 1.42 17.21
CA LEU A 380 -3.44 2.37 16.21
C LEU A 380 -3.62 3.77 16.82
N TYR A 381 -4.19 3.86 18.02
CA TYR A 381 -4.31 5.14 18.73
C TYR A 381 -2.96 5.82 18.94
N HIS A 382 -1.98 5.08 19.43
CA HIS A 382 -0.64 5.62 19.68
C HIS A 382 0.05 6.10 18.42
N VAL A 383 -0.02 5.33 17.33
CA VAL A 383 0.59 5.70 16.04
C VAL A 383 -0.09 6.93 15.45
N LEU A 384 -1.43 6.99 15.48
CA LEU A 384 -2.19 8.15 15.01
C LEU A 384 -1.77 9.42 15.78
N LYS A 385 -1.75 9.34 17.11
CA LYS A 385 -1.42 10.48 17.97
C LYS A 385 0.02 10.95 17.79
N GLU A 386 1.01 10.02 17.81
CA GLU A 386 2.42 10.35 17.64
C GLU A 386 2.68 10.98 16.27
N THR A 387 2.10 10.43 15.21
CA THR A 387 2.27 10.92 13.83
C THR A 387 1.64 12.30 13.66
N TYR A 388 0.42 12.51 14.16
CA TYR A 388 -0.25 13.81 14.06
C TYR A 388 0.47 14.91 14.85
N LEU A 389 0.94 14.60 16.07
CA LEU A 389 1.71 15.55 16.88
C LEU A 389 3.05 15.92 16.23
N ARG A 390 3.64 15.04 15.43
CA ARG A 390 4.90 15.28 14.71
C ARG A 390 4.73 16.16 13.48
N TYR A 391 3.69 15.93 12.70
CA TYR A 391 3.60 16.49 11.35
C TYR A 391 2.38 17.36 11.10
N GLY A 392 1.32 17.26 11.90
CA GLY A 392 0.09 18.06 11.74
C GLY A 392 -0.68 17.83 10.44
N LEU A 393 -0.38 16.76 9.70
CA LEU A 393 -1.02 16.45 8.43
C LEU A 393 -2.37 15.75 8.65
N PRO A 394 -3.37 15.97 7.77
CA PRO A 394 -4.57 15.15 7.74
C PRO A 394 -4.23 13.68 7.52
N ILE A 395 -4.79 12.77 8.32
CA ILE A 395 -4.53 11.33 8.25
C ILE A 395 -5.76 10.62 7.71
N TYR A 396 -5.56 9.80 6.67
CA TYR A 396 -6.52 8.81 6.22
C TYR A 396 -6.00 7.44 6.63
N ILE A 397 -6.76 6.68 7.42
CA ILE A 397 -6.41 5.27 7.66
C ILE A 397 -6.78 4.53 6.38
N THR A 398 -5.75 4.28 5.56
CA THR A 398 -5.92 3.72 4.22
C THR A 398 -5.96 2.21 4.19
N GLU A 399 -5.45 1.54 5.24
CA GLU A 399 -5.62 0.11 5.43
C GLU A 399 -5.63 -0.24 6.92
N ASN A 400 -6.62 -1.01 7.31
CA ASN A 400 -6.68 -1.71 8.59
C ASN A 400 -7.50 -2.99 8.39
N GLY A 401 -6.97 -4.15 8.75
CA GLY A 401 -7.60 -5.43 8.47
C GLY A 401 -6.93 -6.59 9.19
N VAL A 402 -7.54 -7.75 9.13
CA VAL A 402 -7.07 -8.97 9.78
C VAL A 402 -7.30 -10.19 8.90
N ALA A 403 -6.28 -11.07 8.81
CA ALA A 403 -6.42 -12.36 8.18
C ALA A 403 -7.18 -13.31 9.13
N ASP A 404 -8.38 -13.74 8.72
CA ASP A 404 -9.27 -14.55 9.55
C ASP A 404 -10.26 -15.30 8.65
N GLU A 405 -9.93 -16.52 8.30
CA GLU A 405 -10.74 -17.33 7.37
C GLU A 405 -12.15 -17.61 7.91
N GLU A 406 -12.23 -17.92 9.20
CA GLU A 406 -13.48 -18.31 9.88
C GLU A 406 -14.30 -17.10 10.39
N ASP A 407 -13.80 -15.90 10.22
CA ASP A 407 -14.45 -14.65 10.66
C ASP A 407 -14.76 -14.57 12.17
N ARG A 408 -13.95 -15.24 12.99
CA ARG A 408 -14.10 -15.27 14.45
C ARG A 408 -13.53 -14.04 15.15
N ILE A 409 -12.49 -13.46 14.56
CA ILE A 409 -11.73 -12.34 15.12
C ILE A 409 -12.21 -11.01 14.51
N ARG A 410 -12.46 -10.99 13.19
CA ARG A 410 -12.68 -9.79 12.39
C ARG A 410 -13.80 -8.88 12.89
N PRO A 411 -14.98 -9.38 13.34
CA PRO A 411 -16.03 -8.52 13.90
C PRO A 411 -15.56 -7.66 15.08
N ASN A 412 -14.84 -8.29 16.04
CA ASN A 412 -14.28 -7.57 17.19
C ASN A 412 -13.07 -6.72 16.82
N PHE A 413 -12.25 -7.16 15.86
CA PHE A 413 -11.14 -6.38 15.35
C PHE A 413 -11.61 -5.03 14.80
N ILE A 414 -12.63 -5.01 13.95
CA ILE A 414 -13.19 -3.78 13.39
C ILE A 414 -13.67 -2.85 14.50
N LEU A 415 -14.46 -3.37 15.44
CA LEU A 415 -15.00 -2.57 16.53
C LEU A 415 -13.90 -1.95 17.40
N SER A 416 -12.93 -2.76 17.84
CA SER A 416 -11.88 -2.30 18.73
C SER A 416 -10.94 -1.28 18.07
N HIS A 417 -10.62 -1.43 16.78
CA HIS A 417 -9.80 -0.46 16.07
C HIS A 417 -10.55 0.87 15.84
N ILE A 418 -11.84 0.82 15.48
CA ILE A 418 -12.67 2.03 15.34
C ILE A 418 -12.85 2.75 16.69
N GLU A 419 -12.92 2.05 17.81
CA GLU A 419 -12.90 2.65 19.16
C GLU A 419 -11.62 3.47 19.37
N GLN A 420 -10.47 2.95 18.96
CA GLN A 420 -9.18 3.66 19.07
C GLN A 420 -9.10 4.88 18.14
N VAL A 421 -9.66 4.78 16.95
CA VAL A 421 -9.78 5.92 16.02
C VAL A 421 -10.66 7.00 16.63
N SER A 422 -11.83 6.63 17.19
CA SER A 422 -12.74 7.57 17.84
C SER A 422 -12.08 8.28 19.01
N LYS A 423 -11.29 7.54 19.81
CA LYS A 423 -10.49 8.10 20.91
C LYS A 423 -9.48 9.12 20.39
N ALA A 424 -8.70 8.78 19.34
CA ALA A 424 -7.73 9.69 18.77
C ALA A 424 -8.37 10.99 18.26
N ILE A 425 -9.52 10.89 17.55
CA ILE A 425 -10.27 12.05 17.07
C ILE A 425 -10.78 12.91 18.23
N SER A 426 -11.30 12.29 19.31
CA SER A 426 -11.78 13.02 20.49
C SER A 426 -10.67 13.80 21.20
N GLU A 427 -9.42 13.42 21.01
CA GLU A 427 -8.22 14.10 21.51
C GLU A 427 -7.58 15.06 20.49
N GLY A 428 -8.28 15.36 19.39
CA GLY A 428 -7.89 16.38 18.42
C GLY A 428 -7.03 15.88 17.24
N VAL A 429 -6.86 14.57 17.06
CA VAL A 429 -6.17 14.04 15.89
C VAL A 429 -7.06 14.17 14.64
N ASP A 430 -6.52 14.76 13.58
CA ASP A 430 -7.26 15.01 12.33
C ASP A 430 -7.32 13.76 11.44
N VAL A 431 -8.15 12.78 11.84
CA VAL A 431 -8.43 11.57 11.05
C VAL A 431 -9.62 11.83 10.13
N LYS A 432 -9.41 11.72 8.82
CA LYS A 432 -10.38 12.04 7.77
C LYS A 432 -11.24 10.88 7.30
N ALA A 433 -10.72 9.65 7.36
CA ALA A 433 -11.45 8.44 6.97
C ALA A 433 -10.83 7.18 7.59
N TYR A 434 -11.63 6.13 7.66
CA TYR A 434 -11.18 4.78 7.99
C TYR A 434 -11.56 3.83 6.85
N MET A 435 -10.55 3.20 6.23
CA MET A 435 -10.73 2.23 5.16
C MET A 435 -10.31 0.84 5.62
N TYR A 436 -11.19 -0.11 5.42
CA TYR A 436 -10.92 -1.51 5.75
C TYR A 436 -10.17 -2.21 4.59
N TRP A 437 -9.18 -3.01 4.94
CA TRP A 437 -8.50 -3.94 4.04
C TRP A 437 -9.01 -5.36 4.34
N SER A 438 -9.86 -5.97 3.49
CA SER A 438 -10.30 -5.57 2.15
C SER A 438 -11.76 -5.94 1.93
N LEU A 439 -12.36 -5.58 0.78
CA LEU A 439 -13.74 -5.96 0.46
C LEU A 439 -13.87 -7.47 0.35
N VAL A 440 -13.03 -8.07 -0.48
CA VAL A 440 -13.05 -9.50 -0.79
C VAL A 440 -11.70 -10.13 -0.48
N ASP A 441 -11.65 -11.46 -0.31
CA ASP A 441 -10.40 -12.19 -0.27
C ASP A 441 -9.62 -11.94 -1.57
N ASN A 442 -8.32 -11.69 -1.45
CA ASN A 442 -7.47 -11.25 -2.55
C ASN A 442 -6.19 -12.08 -2.62
N TYR A 443 -5.34 -11.78 -3.59
CA TYR A 443 -4.03 -12.40 -3.77
C TYR A 443 -3.00 -11.74 -2.82
N GLU A 444 -2.68 -12.41 -1.70
CA GLU A 444 -1.78 -11.86 -0.67
C GLU A 444 -0.31 -12.12 -1.00
N TRP A 445 0.14 -11.55 -2.09
CA TRP A 445 1.54 -11.54 -2.55
C TRP A 445 2.15 -12.95 -2.58
N ALA A 446 3.32 -13.13 -1.96
CA ALA A 446 3.98 -14.43 -1.89
C ALA A 446 3.14 -15.54 -1.20
N GLN A 447 2.11 -15.18 -0.43
CA GLN A 447 1.23 -16.13 0.26
C GLN A 447 0.03 -16.58 -0.58
N GLY A 448 -0.17 -15.98 -1.76
CA GLY A 448 -1.28 -16.32 -2.65
C GLY A 448 -2.64 -16.10 -1.99
N PHE A 449 -3.52 -17.08 -2.09
CA PHE A 449 -4.88 -17.00 -1.53
C PHE A 449 -5.01 -17.55 -0.11
N LYS A 450 -3.93 -17.86 0.59
CA LYS A 450 -3.98 -18.44 1.94
C LYS A 450 -4.50 -17.49 3.00
N MET A 451 -4.25 -16.18 2.86
CA MET A 451 -4.62 -15.18 3.85
C MET A 451 -5.94 -14.51 3.47
N LYS A 452 -6.93 -14.61 4.35
CA LYS A 452 -8.30 -14.18 4.09
C LYS A 452 -8.63 -12.89 4.83
N PHE A 453 -8.48 -11.75 4.14
CA PHE A 453 -8.74 -10.41 4.69
C PHE A 453 -10.16 -9.90 4.40
N GLY A 454 -10.85 -10.49 3.44
CA GLY A 454 -12.10 -9.96 2.90
C GLY A 454 -13.26 -9.93 3.91
N LEU A 455 -14.07 -8.87 3.84
CA LEU A 455 -15.42 -8.87 4.41
C LEU A 455 -16.32 -9.88 3.70
N PHE A 456 -15.99 -10.20 2.45
CA PHE A 456 -16.63 -11.21 1.64
C PHE A 456 -15.64 -12.30 1.25
N LYS A 457 -16.06 -13.54 1.40
CA LYS A 457 -15.35 -14.70 0.85
C LYS A 457 -15.54 -14.76 -0.67
N ILE A 458 -14.50 -15.16 -1.39
CA ILE A 458 -14.56 -15.40 -2.84
C ILE A 458 -14.69 -16.90 -3.11
N ASN A 459 -15.65 -17.26 -3.94
CA ASN A 459 -15.63 -18.53 -4.63
C ASN A 459 -14.76 -18.39 -5.89
N HIS A 460 -13.55 -18.92 -5.87
CA HIS A 460 -12.58 -18.73 -6.96
C HIS A 460 -13.06 -19.25 -8.32
N ARG A 461 -13.96 -20.24 -8.34
CA ARG A 461 -14.50 -20.82 -9.58
C ARG A 461 -15.64 -19.97 -10.17
N THR A 462 -16.60 -19.56 -9.33
CA THR A 462 -17.80 -18.83 -9.78
C THR A 462 -17.66 -17.31 -9.67
N LYS A 463 -16.63 -16.86 -8.96
CA LYS A 463 -16.39 -15.45 -8.58
C LYS A 463 -17.50 -14.86 -7.71
N GLU A 464 -18.32 -15.68 -7.08
CA GLU A 464 -19.34 -15.24 -6.15
C GLU A 464 -18.74 -14.61 -4.90
N ARG A 465 -19.31 -13.48 -4.46
CA ARG A 465 -18.95 -12.77 -3.23
C ARG A 465 -19.91 -13.16 -2.13
N ILE A 466 -19.42 -13.93 -1.15
CA ILE A 466 -20.24 -14.47 -0.06
C ILE A 466 -19.97 -13.64 1.20
N PRO A 467 -20.98 -12.94 1.77
CA PRO A 467 -20.77 -12.08 2.92
C PRO A 467 -20.41 -12.88 4.17
N ARG A 468 -19.41 -12.38 4.91
CA ARG A 468 -19.07 -12.85 6.25
C ARG A 468 -19.88 -12.08 7.32
N PRO A 469 -20.01 -12.59 8.56
CA PRO A 469 -20.61 -11.87 9.68
C PRO A 469 -20.05 -10.46 9.87
N SER A 470 -18.74 -10.28 9.68
CA SER A 470 -18.07 -8.99 9.77
C SER A 470 -18.56 -7.94 8.75
N ALA A 471 -19.04 -8.38 7.57
CA ALA A 471 -19.64 -7.47 6.59
C ALA A 471 -20.89 -6.76 7.15
N TYR A 472 -21.72 -7.48 7.91
CA TYR A 472 -22.90 -6.90 8.55
C TYR A 472 -22.53 -5.98 9.71
N VAL A 473 -21.45 -6.27 10.44
CA VAL A 473 -20.90 -5.37 11.47
C VAL A 473 -20.44 -4.06 10.83
N PHE A 474 -19.63 -4.15 9.76
CA PHE A 474 -19.14 -2.97 9.03
C PHE A 474 -20.31 -2.13 8.48
N ARG A 475 -21.29 -2.79 7.83
CA ARG A 475 -22.49 -2.13 7.32
C ARG A 475 -23.29 -1.41 8.42
N SER A 476 -23.42 -2.05 9.57
CA SER A 476 -24.16 -1.45 10.69
C SER A 476 -23.45 -0.21 11.24
N LEU A 477 -22.10 -0.22 11.30
CA LEU A 477 -21.29 0.94 11.65
C LEU A 477 -21.45 2.08 10.63
N ALA A 478 -21.41 1.77 9.35
CA ALA A 478 -21.57 2.77 8.27
C ALA A 478 -22.96 3.43 8.27
N LYS A 479 -24.01 2.73 8.75
CA LYS A 479 -25.38 3.24 8.84
C LYS A 479 -25.75 3.85 10.17
N ALA A 480 -24.91 3.73 11.20
CA ALA A 480 -25.18 4.25 12.54
C ALA A 480 -24.76 5.73 12.73
N LYS A 481 -24.34 6.41 11.67
CA LYS A 481 -23.87 7.81 11.63
C LYS A 481 -25.02 8.82 11.70
#